data_a75ddc402411d37c7593af0dde16e151
#
_entry.id   a75ddc402411d37c7593af0dde16e151
#
_cell.length_a   1.000
_cell.length_b   1.000
_cell.length_c   1.000
_cell.angle_alpha   90.00
_cell.angle_beta   90.00
_cell.angle_gamma   90.00
#
_symmetry.space_group_name_H-M   'P 1'
#
loop_
_entity.id
_entity.type
_entity.pdbx_description
1 polymer ?
#
loop_
_entity_poly.entity_id
_entity_poly.type
_entity_poly.pdbx_seq_one_letter_code
_entity_poly.pdbx_strand_id
1 'polypeptide(L)'
;MRGNHEDLILDLIRDAKQLFGHGIEYTHHWSNGTVKTVTDLTGTDIFTDDYRDIINKLCATPYITEIIPKMLNYYETKKYVFVHGWLPCNNRHGWSANYYSPIEDWREVGESGWKEARWINGMLAYSYGVAEQNKTIICGHWHCSWGHCRLEGKCSEFGKDSDFSPFYAEGIIAIDGCTAYSGRVNCIVLEDENI
;
A
#
# COMPACT_ATOMS: atom_id res chain seq x y z
N MET A 1 3.63 -8.00 -4.86
CA MET A 1 3.17 -7.89 -3.44
C MET A 1 1.71 -7.47 -3.45
N ARG A 2 0.92 -7.92 -2.48
CA ARG A 2 -0.45 -7.44 -2.29
C ARG A 2 -0.41 -6.09 -1.60
N GLY A 3 -1.13 -5.12 -2.14
CA GLY A 3 -1.27 -3.78 -1.59
C GLY A 3 -2.67 -3.51 -1.04
N ASN A 4 -2.86 -2.33 -0.47
CA ASN A 4 -4.14 -1.87 0.04
C ASN A 4 -5.20 -1.68 -1.07
N HIS A 5 -4.80 -1.42 -2.31
CA HIS A 5 -5.73 -1.28 -3.43
C HIS A 5 -6.38 -2.62 -3.82
N GLU A 6 -5.67 -3.73 -3.71
CA GLU A 6 -6.27 -5.06 -3.88
C GLU A 6 -7.30 -5.34 -2.79
N ASP A 7 -7.03 -4.94 -1.54
CA ASP A 7 -8.00 -5.05 -0.46
C ASP A 7 -9.24 -4.20 -0.72
N LEU A 8 -9.06 -2.96 -1.20
CA LEU A 8 -10.18 -2.08 -1.56
C LEU A 8 -11.07 -2.68 -2.65
N ILE A 9 -10.49 -3.31 -3.68
CA ILE A 9 -11.27 -3.97 -4.72
C ILE A 9 -12.08 -5.14 -4.16
N LEU A 10 -11.47 -5.97 -3.30
CA LEU A 10 -12.16 -7.09 -2.66
C LEU A 10 -13.26 -6.60 -1.70
N ASP A 11 -13.02 -5.53 -0.96
CA ASP A 11 -14.03 -4.89 -0.11
C ASP A 11 -15.18 -4.32 -0.94
N LEU A 12 -14.89 -3.69 -2.09
CA LEU A 12 -15.91 -3.19 -3.02
C LEU A 12 -16.79 -4.33 -3.55
N ILE A 13 -16.21 -5.46 -3.92
CA ILE A 13 -16.96 -6.65 -4.37
C ILE A 13 -17.89 -7.14 -3.26
N ARG A 14 -17.38 -7.29 -2.04
CA ARG A 14 -18.13 -7.77 -0.88
C ARG A 14 -19.31 -6.86 -0.53
N ASP A 15 -19.08 -5.57 -0.53
CA ASP A 15 -20.01 -4.58 -0.01
C ASP A 15 -20.76 -3.80 -1.12
N ALA A 16 -20.67 -4.26 -2.39
CA ALA A 16 -21.16 -3.57 -3.58
C ALA A 16 -22.59 -3.08 -3.45
N LYS A 17 -23.53 -3.93 -3.00
CA LYS A 17 -24.95 -3.56 -2.87
C LYS A 17 -25.14 -2.32 -1.97
N GLN A 18 -24.39 -2.25 -0.88
CA GLN A 18 -24.47 -1.14 0.06
C GLN A 18 -23.79 0.11 -0.52
N LEU A 19 -22.60 -0.04 -1.08
CA LEU A 19 -21.79 1.06 -1.61
C LEU A 19 -22.51 1.77 -2.77
N PHE A 20 -23.03 1.00 -3.73
CA PHE A 20 -23.79 1.57 -4.85
C PHE A 20 -25.14 2.15 -4.41
N GLY A 21 -25.79 1.55 -3.40
CA GLY A 21 -27.05 2.04 -2.86
C GLY A 21 -26.96 3.37 -2.11
N HIS A 22 -25.77 3.72 -1.57
CA HIS A 22 -25.52 4.98 -0.86
C HIS A 22 -24.81 6.05 -1.72
N GLY A 23 -24.44 5.72 -2.97
CA GLY A 23 -23.64 6.58 -3.84
C GLY A 23 -22.14 6.33 -3.64
N ILE A 24 -21.57 5.60 -4.57
CA ILE A 24 -20.15 5.16 -4.51
C ILE A 24 -19.17 6.32 -4.54
N GLU A 25 -19.57 7.45 -5.13
CA GLU A 25 -18.81 8.70 -5.22
C GLU A 25 -18.55 9.36 -3.85
N TYR A 26 -19.31 8.99 -2.82
CA TYR A 26 -19.13 9.49 -1.46
C TYR A 26 -18.31 8.54 -0.58
N THR A 27 -17.73 7.52 -1.18
CA THR A 27 -16.96 6.49 -0.45
C THR A 27 -15.45 6.67 -0.60
N HIS A 28 -14.69 6.04 0.29
CA HIS A 28 -13.24 5.96 0.18
C HIS A 28 -12.76 5.21 -1.08
N HIS A 29 -13.60 4.38 -1.70
CA HIS A 29 -13.30 3.73 -2.98
C HIS A 29 -13.13 4.74 -4.12
N TRP A 30 -13.91 5.82 -4.10
CA TRP A 30 -13.77 6.91 -5.06
C TRP A 30 -12.46 7.66 -4.85
N SER A 31 -12.22 8.14 -3.63
CA SER A 31 -11.02 8.94 -3.32
C SER A 31 -9.70 8.18 -3.48
N ASN A 32 -9.71 6.85 -3.32
CA ASN A 32 -8.53 5.98 -3.52
C ASN A 32 -8.40 5.43 -4.95
N GLY A 33 -9.23 5.87 -5.91
CA GLY A 33 -9.12 5.45 -7.31
C GLY A 33 -9.59 4.01 -7.59
N THR A 34 -10.19 3.30 -6.62
CA THR A 34 -10.72 1.94 -6.80
C THR A 34 -11.75 1.90 -7.91
N VAL A 35 -12.64 2.91 -7.93
CA VAL A 35 -13.69 3.05 -8.95
C VAL A 35 -13.09 3.13 -10.36
N LYS A 36 -12.04 3.95 -10.52
CA LYS A 36 -11.36 4.05 -11.82
C LYS A 36 -10.73 2.72 -12.24
N THR A 37 -10.09 2.03 -11.30
CA THR A 37 -9.50 0.70 -11.57
C THR A 37 -10.58 -0.29 -12.02
N VAL A 38 -11.75 -0.31 -11.37
CA VAL A 38 -12.88 -1.16 -11.77
C VAL A 38 -13.36 -0.82 -13.18
N THR A 39 -13.56 0.46 -13.48
CA THR A 39 -13.94 0.92 -14.83
C THR A 39 -12.92 0.48 -15.89
N ASP A 40 -11.64 0.66 -15.63
CA ASP A 40 -10.57 0.28 -16.56
C ASP A 40 -10.50 -1.25 -16.78
N LEU A 41 -10.73 -2.05 -15.75
CA LEU A 41 -10.72 -3.52 -15.84
C LEU A 41 -11.94 -4.10 -16.52
N THR A 42 -13.11 -3.47 -16.38
CA THR A 42 -14.39 -4.03 -16.84
C THR A 42 -14.92 -3.38 -18.11
N GLY A 43 -14.44 -2.20 -18.45
CA GLY A 43 -14.99 -1.36 -19.53
C GLY A 43 -16.41 -0.86 -19.24
N THR A 44 -16.83 -0.80 -17.98
CA THR A 44 -18.14 -0.36 -17.55
C THR A 44 -18.16 1.09 -17.08
N ASP A 45 -19.32 1.72 -17.12
CA ASP A 45 -19.56 3.03 -16.52
C ASP A 45 -20.28 2.83 -15.18
N ILE A 46 -19.63 3.21 -14.10
CA ILE A 46 -20.12 3.02 -12.72
C ILE A 46 -21.41 3.81 -12.41
N PHE A 47 -21.75 4.81 -13.22
CA PHE A 47 -22.94 5.64 -13.02
C PHE A 47 -24.15 5.20 -13.85
N THR A 48 -23.92 4.47 -14.95
CA THR A 48 -24.97 4.11 -15.90
C THR A 48 -25.26 2.62 -15.97
N ASP A 49 -24.28 1.78 -15.66
CA ASP A 49 -24.42 0.33 -15.70
C ASP A 49 -24.96 -0.23 -14.39
N ASP A 50 -25.69 -1.35 -14.46
CA ASP A 50 -26.15 -2.06 -13.25
C ASP A 50 -24.94 -2.56 -12.44
N TYR A 51 -24.93 -2.27 -11.15
CA TYR A 51 -23.81 -2.65 -10.29
C TYR A 51 -23.55 -4.15 -10.26
N ARG A 52 -24.57 -4.99 -10.45
CA ARG A 52 -24.41 -6.45 -10.48
C ARG A 52 -23.63 -6.88 -11.72
N ASP A 53 -23.90 -6.23 -12.85
CA ASP A 53 -23.17 -6.49 -14.09
C ASP A 53 -21.71 -6.05 -13.98
N ILE A 54 -21.48 -4.87 -13.35
CA ILE A 54 -20.12 -4.39 -13.05
C ILE A 54 -19.37 -5.41 -12.19
N ILE A 55 -19.97 -5.86 -11.08
CA ILE A 55 -19.34 -6.81 -10.18
C ILE A 55 -19.14 -8.18 -10.84
N ASN A 56 -20.10 -8.67 -11.62
CA ASN A 56 -19.96 -9.93 -12.35
C ASN A 56 -18.79 -9.88 -13.35
N LYS A 57 -18.66 -8.78 -14.11
CA LYS A 57 -17.54 -8.57 -15.02
C LYS A 57 -16.22 -8.48 -14.26
N LEU A 58 -16.18 -7.73 -13.16
CA LEU A 58 -15.00 -7.58 -12.33
C LEU A 58 -14.52 -8.94 -11.78
N CYS A 59 -15.43 -9.72 -11.20
CA CYS A 59 -15.14 -11.04 -10.66
C CYS A 59 -14.66 -12.04 -11.73
N ALA A 60 -15.00 -11.82 -13.00
CA ALA A 60 -14.55 -12.66 -14.12
C ALA A 60 -13.17 -12.25 -14.66
N THR A 61 -12.59 -11.13 -14.22
CA THR A 61 -11.29 -10.69 -14.70
C THR A 61 -10.15 -11.58 -14.22
N PRO A 62 -9.09 -11.80 -15.02
CA PRO A 62 -7.87 -12.48 -14.54
C PRO A 62 -7.23 -11.80 -13.34
N TYR A 63 -7.43 -10.51 -13.16
CA TYR A 63 -6.93 -9.77 -12.01
C TYR A 63 -7.49 -10.34 -10.70
N ILE A 64 -8.79 -10.60 -10.64
CA ILE A 64 -9.47 -11.17 -9.47
C ILE A 64 -9.24 -12.68 -9.35
N THR A 65 -9.31 -13.41 -10.47
CA THR A 65 -9.32 -14.88 -10.44
C THR A 65 -7.91 -15.50 -10.39
N GLU A 66 -6.89 -14.80 -10.87
CA GLU A 66 -5.56 -15.37 -11.02
C GLU A 66 -4.46 -14.55 -10.34
N ILE A 67 -4.50 -13.21 -10.42
CA ILE A 67 -3.41 -12.36 -9.97
C ILE A 67 -3.49 -12.15 -8.45
N ILE A 68 -4.59 -11.58 -7.94
CA ILE A 68 -4.74 -11.33 -6.50
C ILE A 68 -4.53 -12.59 -5.65
N PRO A 69 -5.07 -13.78 -6.00
CA PRO A 69 -4.85 -14.98 -5.19
C PRO A 69 -3.39 -15.46 -5.09
N LYS A 70 -2.54 -15.04 -6.03
CA LYS A 70 -1.11 -15.38 -6.04
C LYS A 70 -0.23 -14.30 -5.40
N MET A 71 -0.80 -13.16 -5.04
CA MET A 71 -0.03 -12.09 -4.40
C MET A 71 0.35 -12.46 -2.96
N LEU A 72 1.59 -12.18 -2.61
CA LEU A 72 2.13 -12.42 -1.29
C LEU A 72 1.99 -11.18 -0.41
N ASN A 73 1.86 -11.35 0.89
CA ASN A 73 1.89 -10.27 1.87
C ASN A 73 3.29 -9.65 1.96
N TYR A 74 4.30 -10.49 1.92
CA TYR A 74 5.71 -10.09 1.87
C TYR A 74 6.52 -11.09 1.03
N TYR A 75 7.70 -10.66 0.61
CA TYR A 75 8.72 -11.54 0.04
C TYR A 75 10.02 -11.30 0.79
N GLU A 76 10.71 -12.37 1.16
CA GLU A 76 11.88 -12.30 2.01
C GLU A 76 13.07 -13.02 1.37
N THR A 77 14.22 -12.37 1.45
CA THR A 77 15.52 -12.92 1.05
C THR A 77 16.47 -12.94 2.25
N LYS A 78 17.72 -13.27 2.05
CA LYS A 78 18.71 -13.22 3.14
C LYS A 78 18.91 -11.81 3.68
N LYS A 79 18.91 -10.79 2.81
CA LYS A 79 19.25 -9.40 3.14
C LYS A 79 18.04 -8.49 3.21
N TYR A 80 16.92 -8.86 2.59
CA TYR A 80 15.78 -7.96 2.37
C TYR A 80 14.45 -8.58 2.75
N VAL A 81 13.54 -7.70 3.18
CA VAL A 81 12.10 -7.99 3.31
C VAL A 81 11.34 -6.99 2.45
N PHE A 82 10.57 -7.48 1.50
CA PHE A 82 9.75 -6.65 0.62
C PHE A 82 8.31 -6.65 1.10
N VAL A 83 7.74 -5.47 1.31
CA VAL A 83 6.36 -5.27 1.74
C VAL A 83 5.70 -4.15 0.92
N HIS A 84 4.37 -4.05 0.96
CA HIS A 84 3.68 -2.91 0.35
C HIS A 84 3.77 -1.66 1.24
N GLY A 85 3.17 -1.67 2.43
CA GLY A 85 3.23 -0.58 3.40
C GLY A 85 4.37 -0.82 4.41
N TRP A 86 4.12 -1.65 5.43
CA TRP A 86 5.12 -2.01 6.43
C TRP A 86 4.92 -3.43 6.96
N LEU A 87 5.71 -3.80 7.97
CA LEU A 87 5.50 -5.02 8.75
C LEU A 87 4.27 -4.88 9.63
N PRO A 88 3.52 -5.97 9.90
CA PRO A 88 2.54 -5.97 10.96
C PRO A 88 3.17 -5.51 12.28
N CYS A 89 2.53 -4.57 12.95
CA CYS A 89 3.00 -4.02 14.21
C CYS A 89 1.80 -3.54 15.04
N ASN A 90 2.01 -3.33 16.34
CA ASN A 90 0.99 -2.68 17.13
C ASN A 90 0.85 -1.24 16.69
N ASN A 91 -0.38 -0.85 16.33
CA ASN A 91 -0.72 0.50 15.93
C ASN A 91 -1.75 1.05 16.92
N ARG A 92 -1.37 2.08 17.67
CA ARG A 92 -2.28 2.78 18.57
C ARG A 92 -2.52 4.18 18.03
N HIS A 93 -3.78 4.46 17.72
CA HIS A 93 -4.22 5.81 17.37
C HIS A 93 -4.39 6.63 18.65
N GLY A 94 -3.51 7.60 18.86
CA GLY A 94 -3.63 8.58 19.94
C GLY A 94 -4.31 9.87 19.46
N TRP A 95 -4.74 10.72 20.41
CA TRP A 95 -5.38 12.01 20.10
C TRP A 95 -4.50 12.96 19.27
N SER A 96 -3.19 12.81 19.32
CA SER A 96 -2.24 13.72 18.66
C SER A 96 -1.23 13.03 17.76
N ALA A 97 -1.09 11.70 17.81
CA ALA A 97 -0.15 10.95 16.99
C ALA A 97 -0.48 9.46 16.95
N ASN A 98 -0.06 8.81 15.89
CA ASN A 98 -0.03 7.35 15.81
C ASN A 98 1.26 6.85 16.48
N TYR A 99 1.14 5.82 17.27
CA TYR A 99 2.28 5.15 17.91
C TYR A 99 2.39 3.74 17.38
N TYR A 100 3.59 3.37 16.95
CA TYR A 100 3.89 2.02 16.46
C TYR A 100 4.84 1.33 17.42
N SER A 101 4.66 0.03 17.63
CA SER A 101 5.62 -0.79 18.34
C SER A 101 5.73 -2.17 17.70
N PRO A 102 6.93 -2.80 17.72
CA PRO A 102 7.14 -4.10 17.11
C PRO A 102 6.22 -5.18 17.65
N ILE A 103 5.92 -6.17 16.80
CA ILE A 103 5.39 -7.47 17.16
C ILE A 103 6.53 -8.47 16.95
N GLU A 104 6.82 -9.33 17.92
CA GLU A 104 7.95 -10.26 17.89
C GLU A 104 7.87 -11.20 16.68
N ASP A 105 6.73 -11.83 16.49
CA ASP A 105 6.48 -12.79 15.41
C ASP A 105 5.57 -12.22 14.31
N TRP A 106 5.98 -11.11 13.70
CA TRP A 106 5.16 -10.44 12.65
C TRP A 106 4.84 -11.35 11.44
N ARG A 107 5.67 -12.37 11.17
CA ARG A 107 5.44 -13.34 10.08
C ARG A 107 4.24 -14.24 10.34
N GLU A 108 3.94 -14.51 11.60
CA GLU A 108 2.83 -15.35 12.05
C GLU A 108 1.50 -14.59 12.18
N VAL A 109 1.53 -13.27 11.92
CA VAL A 109 0.33 -12.43 12.00
C VAL A 109 -0.64 -12.81 10.88
N GLY A 110 -1.90 -13.02 11.24
CA GLY A 110 -2.96 -13.37 10.29
C GLY A 110 -3.33 -12.23 9.33
N GLU A 111 -4.19 -12.53 8.36
CA GLU A 111 -4.57 -11.62 7.27
C GLU A 111 -5.11 -10.26 7.75
N SER A 112 -5.80 -10.21 8.89
CA SER A 112 -6.28 -8.92 9.44
C SER A 112 -5.14 -7.96 9.78
N GLY A 113 -4.06 -8.47 10.37
CA GLY A 113 -2.90 -7.63 10.69
C GLY A 113 -2.12 -7.24 9.43
N TRP A 114 -2.04 -8.10 8.43
CA TRP A 114 -1.48 -7.76 7.14
C TRP A 114 -2.32 -6.72 6.39
N LYS A 115 -3.65 -6.78 6.50
CA LYS A 115 -4.54 -5.77 5.93
C LYS A 115 -4.27 -4.38 6.52
N GLU A 116 -4.03 -4.29 7.84
CA GLU A 116 -3.62 -3.05 8.50
C GLU A 116 -2.21 -2.62 8.07
N ALA A 117 -1.27 -3.56 8.01
CA ALA A 117 0.12 -3.29 7.64
C ALA A 117 0.28 -2.68 6.25
N ARG A 118 -0.58 -3.04 5.31
CA ARG A 118 -0.61 -2.48 3.95
C ARG A 118 -0.96 -0.97 3.89
N TRP A 119 -1.53 -0.42 4.97
CA TRP A 119 -1.86 1.02 5.10
C TRP A 119 -0.84 1.82 5.91
N ILE A 120 0.14 1.17 6.51
CA ILE A 120 1.11 1.84 7.37
C ILE A 120 2.08 2.67 6.53
N ASN A 121 2.32 3.91 6.97
CA ASN A 121 3.49 4.66 6.54
C ASN A 121 4.74 4.01 7.11
N GLY A 122 5.47 3.27 6.27
CA GLY A 122 6.63 2.50 6.69
C GLY A 122 7.74 3.36 7.29
N MET A 123 7.99 4.54 6.74
CA MET A 123 9.00 5.45 7.25
C MET A 123 8.63 6.00 8.64
N LEU A 124 7.33 6.24 8.88
CA LEU A 124 6.86 6.63 10.21
C LEU A 124 7.01 5.49 11.21
N ALA A 125 6.57 4.28 10.88
CA ALA A 125 6.71 3.11 11.76
C ALA A 125 8.18 2.79 12.05
N TYR A 126 9.05 2.92 11.04
CA TYR A 126 10.49 2.82 11.18
C TYR A 126 11.04 3.84 12.21
N SER A 127 10.59 5.08 12.18
CA SER A 127 11.03 6.11 13.12
C SER A 127 10.64 5.83 14.59
N TYR A 128 9.66 4.94 14.80
CA TYR A 128 9.29 4.40 16.12
C TYR A 128 10.04 3.12 16.50
N GLY A 129 11.01 2.69 15.70
CA GLY A 129 11.82 1.51 15.98
C GLY A 129 11.18 0.18 15.52
N VAL A 130 10.12 0.23 14.70
CA VAL A 130 9.61 -0.99 14.04
C VAL A 130 10.49 -1.32 12.85
N ALA A 131 11.40 -2.25 13.04
CA ALA A 131 12.37 -2.65 12.03
C ALA A 131 12.65 -4.16 12.11
N GLU A 132 13.27 -4.72 11.08
CA GLU A 132 13.74 -6.11 11.08
C GLU A 132 15.23 -6.15 11.42
N GLN A 133 15.62 -7.08 12.28
CA GLN A 133 17.02 -7.25 12.62
C GLN A 133 17.79 -7.88 11.46
N ASN A 134 18.96 -7.32 11.16
CA ASN A 134 19.89 -7.82 10.14
C ASN A 134 19.35 -7.84 8.70
N LYS A 135 18.22 -7.19 8.41
CA LYS A 135 17.67 -7.06 7.07
C LYS A 135 17.19 -5.64 6.80
N THR A 136 17.22 -5.27 5.53
CA THR A 136 16.63 -4.01 5.07
C THR A 136 15.22 -4.26 4.56
N ILE A 137 14.26 -3.48 5.03
CA ILE A 137 12.87 -3.53 4.57
C ILE A 137 12.72 -2.62 3.35
N ILE A 138 12.19 -3.16 2.26
CA ILE A 138 11.85 -2.42 1.04
C ILE A 138 10.35 -2.20 1.04
N CYS A 139 9.91 -0.94 1.06
CA CYS A 139 8.50 -0.59 1.15
C CYS A 139 8.07 0.46 0.11
N GLY A 140 6.76 0.52 -0.14
CA GLY A 140 6.08 1.53 -0.94
C GLY A 140 4.96 2.20 -0.16
N HIS A 141 3.77 2.34 -0.79
CA HIS A 141 2.51 2.86 -0.25
C HIS A 141 2.56 4.32 0.19
N TRP A 142 3.59 4.75 0.89
CA TRP A 142 3.77 6.14 1.31
C TRP A 142 4.92 6.76 0.54
N HIS A 143 4.69 7.95 -0.03
CA HIS A 143 5.64 8.61 -0.92
C HIS A 143 6.97 8.98 -0.22
N CYS A 144 8.08 8.79 -0.94
CA CYS A 144 9.43 9.01 -0.41
C CYS A 144 9.68 10.42 0.10
N SER A 145 9.02 11.44 -0.49
CA SER A 145 9.18 12.84 -0.07
C SER A 145 8.75 13.08 1.38
N TRP A 146 7.89 12.24 1.96
CA TRP A 146 7.60 12.28 3.38
C TRP A 146 8.87 12.00 4.21
N GLY A 147 9.62 10.96 3.86
CA GLY A 147 10.88 10.60 4.54
C GLY A 147 11.92 11.72 4.43
N HIS A 148 12.14 12.22 3.21
CA HIS A 148 13.05 13.34 2.97
C HIS A 148 12.66 14.60 3.73
N CYS A 149 11.36 14.90 3.82
CA CYS A 149 10.85 16.06 4.56
C CYS A 149 10.92 15.86 6.07
N ARG A 150 10.38 14.75 6.58
CA ARG A 150 10.10 14.56 8.02
C ARG A 150 11.27 13.94 8.79
N LEU A 151 12.05 13.07 8.17
CA LEU A 151 13.15 12.39 8.83
C LEU A 151 14.50 13.05 8.53
N GLU A 152 14.69 13.58 7.33
CA GLU A 152 15.93 14.25 6.94
C GLU A 152 15.87 15.78 7.03
N GLY A 153 14.68 16.37 6.99
CA GLY A 153 14.49 17.83 7.04
C GLY A 153 15.03 18.56 5.80
N LYS A 154 15.11 17.87 4.64
CA LYS A 154 15.80 18.38 3.44
C LYS A 154 14.90 19.17 2.49
N CYS A 155 13.60 18.91 2.49
CA CYS A 155 12.68 19.46 1.50
C CYS A 155 11.26 19.62 2.06
N SER A 156 10.33 20.12 1.24
CA SER A 156 8.89 20.04 1.54
C SER A 156 8.33 18.70 1.11
N GLU A 157 7.28 18.24 1.77
CA GLU A 157 6.62 16.96 1.46
C GLU A 157 5.96 17.00 0.08
N PHE A 158 5.36 18.16 -0.28
CA PHE A 158 4.77 18.42 -1.60
C PHE A 158 5.21 19.80 -2.10
N GLY A 159 5.11 20.01 -3.42
CA GLY A 159 5.45 21.27 -4.06
C GLY A 159 6.74 21.20 -4.89
N LYS A 160 7.32 22.36 -5.18
CA LYS A 160 8.46 22.46 -6.11
C LYS A 160 9.76 21.86 -5.59
N ASP A 161 9.94 21.88 -4.27
CA ASP A 161 11.17 21.41 -3.61
C ASP A 161 11.02 19.99 -3.05
N SER A 162 9.95 19.26 -3.45
CA SER A 162 9.72 17.89 -3.00
C SER A 162 10.67 16.93 -3.69
N ASP A 163 11.25 16.03 -2.91
CA ASP A 163 12.07 14.94 -3.43
C ASP A 163 11.31 13.60 -3.35
N PHE A 164 10.96 13.06 -4.51
CA PHE A 164 10.29 11.76 -4.65
C PHE A 164 11.25 10.63 -5.05
N SER A 165 12.57 10.87 -5.03
CA SER A 165 13.55 9.80 -5.23
C SER A 165 13.49 8.78 -4.07
N PRO A 166 14.03 7.56 -4.22
CA PRO A 166 14.01 6.58 -3.14
C PRO A 166 14.62 7.15 -1.87
N PHE A 167 13.94 6.91 -0.74
CA PHE A 167 14.46 7.26 0.59
C PHE A 167 15.28 6.09 1.15
N TYR A 168 16.48 6.38 1.65
CA TYR A 168 17.41 5.39 2.19
C TYR A 168 17.78 5.74 3.64
N ALA A 169 17.64 4.75 4.53
CA ALA A 169 18.23 4.77 5.85
C ALA A 169 18.66 3.36 6.26
N GLU A 170 19.38 3.21 7.38
CA GLU A 170 19.79 1.92 7.88
C GLU A 170 18.59 1.03 8.18
N GLY A 171 18.46 -0.12 7.47
CA GLY A 171 17.34 -1.06 7.65
C GLY A 171 16.05 -0.72 6.89
N ILE A 172 15.99 0.39 6.12
CA ILE A 172 14.84 0.74 5.28
C ILE A 172 15.24 1.33 3.94
N ILE A 173 14.51 0.95 2.89
CA ILE A 173 14.48 1.66 1.60
C ILE A 173 13.01 1.85 1.22
N ALA A 174 12.54 3.09 1.15
CA ALA A 174 11.21 3.38 0.61
C ALA A 174 11.32 3.79 -0.86
N ILE A 175 10.42 3.27 -1.71
CA ILE A 175 10.53 3.43 -3.17
C ILE A 175 9.30 4.07 -3.82
N ASP A 176 8.27 4.47 -3.07
CA ASP A 176 7.08 5.08 -3.66
C ASP A 176 7.37 6.49 -4.17
N GLY A 177 7.33 6.64 -5.49
CA GLY A 177 7.55 7.91 -6.17
C GLY A 177 6.33 8.84 -6.18
N CYS A 178 5.19 8.47 -5.58
CA CYS A 178 3.91 9.18 -5.70
C CYS A 178 3.53 9.45 -7.16
N THR A 179 3.52 8.39 -7.98
CA THR A 179 3.48 8.49 -9.46
C THR A 179 2.33 9.34 -9.98
N ALA A 180 1.15 9.26 -9.37
CA ALA A 180 -0.02 10.04 -9.78
C ALA A 180 0.18 11.56 -9.62
N TYR A 181 1.03 11.97 -8.69
CA TYR A 181 1.35 13.37 -8.43
C TYR A 181 2.66 13.80 -9.11
N SER A 182 3.72 13.02 -8.94
CA SER A 182 5.08 13.35 -9.38
C SER A 182 5.34 12.99 -10.86
N GLY A 183 4.55 12.08 -11.45
CA GLY A 183 4.82 11.47 -12.75
C GLY A 183 6.05 10.54 -12.75
N ARG A 184 6.65 10.23 -11.57
CA ARG A 184 7.87 9.45 -11.43
C ARG A 184 7.58 8.03 -10.97
N VAL A 185 8.26 7.05 -11.55
CA VAL A 185 8.37 5.69 -11.05
C VAL A 185 9.79 5.45 -10.60
N ASN A 186 9.98 5.06 -9.34
CA ASN A 186 11.29 4.69 -8.82
C ASN A 186 11.57 3.20 -9.12
N CYS A 187 12.82 2.93 -9.50
CA CYS A 187 13.33 1.58 -9.69
C CYS A 187 14.72 1.49 -9.05
N ILE A 188 14.93 0.45 -8.25
CA ILE A 188 16.22 0.16 -7.62
C ILE A 188 16.68 -1.24 -8.01
N VAL A 189 17.97 -1.42 -8.12
CA VAL A 189 18.59 -2.74 -8.34
C VAL A 189 19.29 -3.12 -7.04
N LEU A 190 18.96 -4.30 -6.52
CA LEU A 190 19.52 -4.84 -5.30
C LEU A 190 20.33 -6.08 -5.63
N GLU A 191 21.53 -6.19 -5.05
CA GLU A 191 22.34 -7.40 -5.12
C GLU A 191 22.02 -8.27 -3.91
N ASP A 192 21.44 -9.43 -4.16
CA ASP A 192 21.27 -10.47 -3.14
C ASP A 192 22.07 -11.69 -3.54
N GLU A 193 23.14 -11.97 -2.78
CA GLU A 193 23.97 -13.13 -3.02
C GLU A 193 23.19 -14.41 -2.69
N ASN A 194 22.73 -15.08 -3.72
CA ASN A 194 22.03 -16.37 -3.73
C ASN A 194 20.57 -16.32 -3.21
N ILE A 195 19.67 -16.21 -4.15
CA ILE A 195 18.31 -16.77 -4.03
C ILE A 195 18.40 -18.31 -4.01
#